data_135fe6f6f5ee6dcde4f7c8989ae35dd2
#
_entry.id   135fe6f6f5ee6dcde4f7c8989ae35dd2
#
_cell.length_a   1.000
_cell.length_b   1.000
_cell.length_c   1.000
_cell.angle_alpha   90.00
_cell.angle_beta   90.00
_cell.angle_gamma   90.00
#
_symmetry.space_group_name_H-M   'P 1'
#
loop_
_entity.id
_entity.type
_entity.pdbx_description
1 polymer ?
#
loop_
_entity_poly.entity_id
_entity_poly.type
_entity_poly.pdbx_seq_one_letter_code
_entity_poly.pdbx_strand_id
1 'polypeptide(L)'
;MFTGIITGVGRISAVQALGESTTHGKRLTIEAPVGYLDDVGLGDSIALNGACMTVTTFSVEKGEFTIDISAESLDKTSGLDNEGPVNLEKALRAHDRLGGHIVSGHVDGIGHVTRFEQVGESWDLRVMAPPALGKYLAY
;
A
#
# COMPACT_ATOMS: atom_id res chain seq x y z
N MET A 1 -6.30 -9.81 2.79
CA MET A 1 -5.81 -10.51 1.59
C MET A 1 -6.22 -9.71 0.37
N PHE A 2 -5.35 -9.62 -0.65
CA PHE A 2 -5.50 -8.77 -1.83
C PHE A 2 -5.26 -9.57 -3.12
N THR A 3 -5.51 -8.96 -4.26
CA THR A 3 -5.29 -9.56 -5.59
C THR A 3 -4.02 -9.06 -6.27
N GLY A 4 -3.46 -7.94 -5.83
CA GLY A 4 -2.41 -7.18 -6.50
C GLY A 4 -2.93 -6.26 -7.62
N ILE A 5 -4.26 -6.14 -7.78
CA ILE A 5 -4.88 -5.27 -8.79
C ILE A 5 -5.27 -3.95 -8.13
N ILE A 6 -4.66 -2.85 -8.59
CA ILE A 6 -4.99 -1.50 -8.13
C ILE A 6 -6.43 -1.15 -8.55
N THR A 7 -7.26 -0.77 -7.58
CA THR A 7 -8.67 -0.42 -7.80
C THR A 7 -8.95 1.07 -7.67
N GLY A 8 -7.98 1.84 -7.20
CA GLY A 8 -8.07 3.29 -7.12
C GLY A 8 -6.71 3.93 -6.92
N VAL A 9 -6.63 5.22 -7.23
CA VAL A 9 -5.48 6.06 -6.89
C VAL A 9 -5.97 7.16 -5.97
N GLY A 10 -5.47 7.14 -4.74
CA GLY A 10 -5.73 8.16 -3.73
C GLY A 10 -4.52 9.09 -3.55
N ARG A 11 -4.57 9.88 -2.50
CA ARG A 11 -3.49 10.80 -2.11
C ARG A 11 -3.29 10.75 -0.61
N ILE A 12 -2.06 10.57 -0.16
CA ILE A 12 -1.68 10.88 1.23
C ILE A 12 -1.69 12.40 1.35
N SER A 13 -2.67 12.94 2.08
CA SER A 13 -2.89 14.38 2.25
C SER A 13 -2.25 14.92 3.53
N ALA A 14 -1.98 14.05 4.52
CA ALA A 14 -1.28 14.42 5.74
C ALA A 14 -0.51 13.23 6.32
N VAL A 15 0.63 13.56 6.94
CA VAL A 15 1.49 12.62 7.65
C VAL A 15 1.76 13.18 9.04
N GLN A 16 1.34 12.50 10.10
CA GLN A 16 1.48 12.92 11.48
C GLN A 16 2.28 11.88 12.28
N ALA A 17 3.33 12.31 12.97
CA ALA A 17 4.06 11.43 13.88
C ALA A 17 3.18 11.02 15.07
N LEU A 18 3.24 9.75 15.48
CA LEU A 18 2.53 9.22 16.66
C LEU A 18 3.33 9.34 17.95
N GLY A 19 4.55 9.87 17.89
CA GLY A 19 5.43 10.10 19.03
C GLY A 19 6.66 10.90 18.65
N GLU A 20 7.52 11.17 19.65
CA GLU A 20 8.66 12.08 19.49
C GLU A 20 9.95 11.40 18.97
N SER A 21 10.00 10.07 18.95
CA SER A 21 11.18 9.33 18.50
C SER A 21 10.96 8.66 17.14
N THR A 22 12.06 8.34 16.47
CA THR A 22 12.07 7.61 15.17
C THR A 22 11.54 6.17 15.28
N THR A 23 11.38 5.65 16.50
CA THR A 23 10.82 4.33 16.75
C THR A 23 9.28 4.33 16.78
N HIS A 24 8.65 5.51 16.75
CA HIS A 24 7.22 5.63 16.67
C HIS A 24 6.76 5.61 15.21
N GLY A 25 5.57 5.07 15.00
CA GLY A 25 4.90 5.08 13.70
C GLY A 25 4.33 6.45 13.35
N LYS A 26 3.60 6.49 12.26
CA LYS A 26 2.94 7.69 11.75
C LYS A 26 1.46 7.40 11.50
N ARG A 27 0.61 8.42 11.66
CA ARG A 27 -0.75 8.43 11.15
C ARG A 27 -0.76 9.09 9.79
N LEU A 28 -1.33 8.40 8.81
CA LEU A 28 -1.54 8.92 7.47
C LEU A 28 -3.02 9.23 7.30
N THR A 29 -3.32 10.39 6.69
CA THR A 29 -4.66 10.71 6.17
C THR A 29 -4.62 10.52 4.67
N ILE A 30 -5.58 9.78 4.13
CA ILE A 30 -5.66 9.44 2.73
C ILE A 30 -6.98 9.94 2.14
N GLU A 31 -6.89 10.76 1.10
CA GLU A 31 -8.02 11.10 0.24
C GLU A 31 -8.23 9.97 -0.76
N ALA A 32 -9.43 9.41 -0.79
CA ALA A 32 -9.82 8.33 -1.68
C ALA A 32 -10.67 8.84 -2.85
N PRO A 33 -10.71 8.11 -3.98
CA PRO A 33 -11.63 8.45 -5.07
C PRO A 33 -13.09 8.46 -4.62
N VAL A 34 -13.91 9.25 -5.30
CA VAL A 34 -15.36 9.33 -5.03
C VAL A 34 -15.99 7.93 -5.07
N GLY A 35 -16.78 7.60 -4.05
CA GLY A 35 -17.44 6.31 -3.91
C GLY A 35 -16.54 5.16 -3.44
N TYR A 36 -15.24 5.38 -3.30
CA TYR A 36 -14.30 4.32 -2.88
C TYR A 36 -14.59 3.82 -1.47
N LEU A 37 -15.05 4.70 -0.58
CA LEU A 37 -15.29 4.39 0.83
C LEU A 37 -16.73 3.95 1.16
N ASP A 38 -17.63 3.86 0.18
CA ASP A 38 -19.06 3.59 0.41
C ASP A 38 -19.32 2.25 1.12
N ASP A 39 -18.41 1.32 0.99
CA ASP A 39 -18.50 -0.04 1.54
C ASP A 39 -17.36 -0.38 2.50
N VAL A 40 -16.62 0.62 2.96
CA VAL A 40 -15.51 0.47 3.91
C VAL A 40 -16.00 0.63 5.35
N GLY A 41 -15.48 -0.20 6.24
CA GLY A 41 -15.72 -0.15 7.69
C GLY A 41 -14.43 0.05 8.50
N LEU A 42 -14.59 0.40 9.77
CA LEU A 42 -13.47 0.44 10.72
C LEU A 42 -12.86 -0.96 10.86
N GLY A 43 -11.54 -1.02 10.82
CA GLY A 43 -10.80 -2.28 10.90
C GLY A 43 -10.63 -3.00 9.56
N ASP A 44 -11.25 -2.50 8.47
CA ASP A 44 -11.00 -3.04 7.13
C ASP A 44 -9.56 -2.82 6.71
N SER A 45 -9.07 -3.71 5.85
CA SER A 45 -7.74 -3.60 5.28
C SER A 45 -7.80 -2.95 3.89
N ILE A 46 -6.96 -1.93 3.70
CA ILE A 46 -6.69 -1.31 2.40
C ILE A 46 -5.18 -1.37 2.15
N ALA A 47 -4.76 -1.89 1.02
CA ALA A 47 -3.37 -1.85 0.62
C ALA A 47 -3.01 -0.46 0.06
N LEU A 48 -1.96 0.14 0.60
CA LEU A 48 -1.34 1.39 0.13
C LEU A 48 -0.04 1.04 -0.59
N ASN A 49 0.06 1.28 -1.88
CA ASN A 49 1.18 0.82 -2.73
C ASN A 49 1.52 -0.68 -2.51
N GLY A 50 0.49 -1.51 -2.28
CA GLY A 50 0.63 -2.95 -2.02
C GLY A 50 0.88 -3.33 -0.56
N ALA A 51 1.16 -2.39 0.34
CA ALA A 51 1.32 -2.65 1.77
C ALA A 51 -0.02 -2.63 2.51
N CYS A 52 -0.36 -3.72 3.20
CA CYS A 52 -1.61 -3.86 3.96
C CYS A 52 -1.65 -2.91 5.16
N MET A 53 -2.66 -2.06 5.20
CA MET A 53 -2.94 -1.12 6.28
C MET A 53 -4.36 -1.29 6.80
N THR A 54 -4.56 -1.01 8.09
CA THR A 54 -5.87 -1.11 8.74
C THR A 54 -6.49 0.28 8.88
N VAL A 55 -7.73 0.44 8.43
CA VAL A 55 -8.50 1.67 8.56
C VAL A 55 -8.80 1.96 10.03
N THR A 56 -8.31 3.08 10.54
CA THR A 56 -8.53 3.55 11.92
C THR A 56 -9.69 4.52 12.06
N THR A 57 -9.91 5.38 11.06
CA THR A 57 -11.10 6.22 10.93
C THR A 57 -11.42 6.41 9.45
N PHE A 58 -12.66 6.75 9.12
CA PHE A 58 -13.03 7.15 7.75
C PHE A 58 -14.24 8.09 7.75
N SER A 59 -14.38 8.84 6.66
CA SER A 59 -15.54 9.69 6.38
C SER A 59 -15.90 9.57 4.90
N VAL A 60 -17.05 8.98 4.61
CA VAL A 60 -17.56 8.87 3.23
C VAL A 60 -17.84 10.27 2.67
N GLU A 61 -18.38 11.19 3.49
CA GLU A 61 -18.71 12.55 3.08
C GLU A 61 -17.48 13.34 2.62
N LYS A 62 -16.36 13.20 3.35
CA LYS A 62 -15.09 13.84 3.01
C LYS A 62 -14.27 13.06 1.99
N GLY A 63 -14.58 11.79 1.78
CA GLY A 63 -13.77 10.89 0.95
C GLY A 63 -12.41 10.59 1.58
N GLU A 64 -12.29 10.61 2.91
CA GLU A 64 -11.02 10.45 3.63
C GLU A 64 -11.05 9.26 4.59
N PHE A 65 -9.89 8.62 4.75
CA PHE A 65 -9.66 7.63 5.81
C PHE A 65 -8.27 7.80 6.42
N THR A 66 -8.07 7.27 7.62
CA THR A 66 -6.77 7.26 8.29
C THR A 66 -6.29 5.83 8.54
N ILE A 67 -4.98 5.67 8.56
CA ILE A 67 -4.28 4.46 9.00
C ILE A 67 -3.12 4.84 9.91
N ASP A 68 -2.71 3.91 10.77
CA ASP A 68 -1.48 4.03 11.54
C ASP A 68 -0.46 3.04 10.97
N ILE A 69 0.68 3.55 10.53
CA ILE A 69 1.79 2.75 10.00
C ILE A 69 2.91 2.68 11.03
N SER A 70 3.41 1.48 11.32
CA SER A 70 4.52 1.29 12.24
C SER A 70 5.85 1.77 11.68
N ALA A 71 6.83 2.08 12.54
CA ALA A 71 8.19 2.39 12.13
C ALA A 71 8.81 1.25 11.31
N GLU A 72 8.58 0.00 11.69
CA GLU A 72 9.04 -1.18 10.94
C GLU A 72 8.45 -1.23 9.51
N SER A 73 7.16 -0.95 9.37
CA SER A 73 6.52 -0.91 8.04
C SER A 73 7.05 0.24 7.20
N LEU A 74 7.36 1.39 7.80
CA LEU A 74 8.01 2.51 7.11
C LEU A 74 9.40 2.15 6.61
N ASP A 75 10.19 1.42 7.41
CA ASP A 75 11.53 0.95 7.02
C ASP A 75 11.50 -0.06 5.86
N LYS A 76 10.40 -0.80 5.72
CA LYS A 76 10.22 -1.84 4.70
C LYS A 76 9.44 -1.37 3.47
N THR A 77 9.04 -0.12 3.41
CA THR A 77 8.28 0.46 2.30
C THR A 77 8.92 1.75 1.79
N SER A 78 8.53 2.19 0.62
CA SER A 78 8.99 3.45 0.04
C SER A 78 7.79 4.31 -0.34
N GLY A 79 7.85 5.62 -0.04
CA GLY A 79 6.84 6.60 -0.45
C GLY A 79 5.59 6.66 0.43
N LEU A 80 5.56 5.97 1.57
CA LEU A 80 4.46 6.06 2.54
C LEU A 80 4.73 7.04 3.69
N ASP A 81 5.88 7.66 3.72
CA ASP A 81 6.30 8.61 4.76
C ASP A 81 6.11 10.08 4.37
N ASN A 82 5.61 10.35 3.16
CA ASN A 82 5.41 11.67 2.58
C ASN A 82 4.03 11.82 1.95
N GLU A 83 3.58 13.07 1.82
CA GLU A 83 2.40 13.39 1.03
C GLU A 83 2.62 13.08 -0.46
N GLY A 84 1.57 12.60 -1.14
CA GLY A 84 1.66 12.27 -2.55
C GLY A 84 0.64 11.25 -3.00
N PRO A 85 0.62 10.90 -4.29
CA PRO A 85 -0.28 9.88 -4.81
C PRO A 85 0.04 8.50 -4.25
N VAL A 86 -0.99 7.69 -4.05
CA VAL A 86 -0.87 6.32 -3.53
C VAL A 86 -1.85 5.40 -4.22
N ASN A 87 -1.37 4.22 -4.63
CA ASN A 87 -2.22 3.18 -5.18
C ASN A 87 -3.03 2.51 -4.06
N LEU A 88 -4.30 2.27 -4.33
CA LEU A 88 -5.24 1.70 -3.37
C LEU A 88 -5.82 0.39 -3.89
N GLU A 89 -5.91 -0.59 -3.00
CA GLU A 89 -6.68 -1.82 -3.22
C GLU A 89 -7.38 -2.19 -1.91
N LYS A 90 -8.71 -2.40 -1.95
CA LYS A 90 -9.46 -2.94 -0.80
C LYS A 90 -9.21 -4.43 -0.66
N ALA A 91 -9.19 -4.95 0.57
CA ALA A 91 -9.11 -6.38 0.80
C ALA A 91 -10.28 -7.12 0.15
N LEU A 92 -10.00 -8.33 -0.36
CA LEU A 92 -11.01 -9.23 -0.91
C LEU A 92 -12.05 -9.59 0.14
N ARG A 93 -13.31 -9.59 -0.27
CA ARG A 93 -14.44 -10.19 0.45
C ARG A 93 -14.59 -11.66 0.07
N ALA A 94 -15.29 -12.41 0.91
CA ALA A 94 -15.50 -13.85 0.70
C ALA A 94 -16.21 -14.20 -0.62
N HIS A 95 -16.96 -13.27 -1.21
CA HIS A 95 -17.71 -13.46 -2.47
C HIS A 95 -17.07 -12.78 -3.68
N ASP A 96 -15.93 -12.12 -3.51
CA ASP A 96 -15.24 -11.45 -4.62
C ASP A 96 -14.54 -12.46 -5.52
N ARG A 97 -14.37 -12.08 -6.79
CA ARG A 97 -13.60 -12.87 -7.76
C ARG A 97 -12.10 -12.62 -7.54
N LEU A 98 -11.33 -13.71 -7.49
CA LEU A 98 -9.87 -13.62 -7.50
C LEU A 98 -9.38 -13.44 -8.94
N GLY A 99 -9.34 -12.20 -9.42
CA GLY A 99 -8.90 -11.86 -10.79
C GLY A 99 -7.39 -11.74 -10.96
N GLY A 100 -6.64 -11.71 -9.84
CA GLY A 100 -5.17 -11.61 -9.82
C GLY A 100 -4.54 -12.77 -9.06
N HIS A 101 -3.71 -12.44 -8.10
CA HIS A 101 -2.95 -13.39 -7.27
C HIS A 101 -3.44 -13.37 -5.82
N ILE A 102 -3.00 -14.34 -5.03
CA ILE A 102 -3.20 -14.32 -3.57
C ILE A 102 -2.05 -13.53 -2.96
N VAL A 103 -2.32 -12.31 -2.51
CA VAL A 103 -1.32 -11.38 -1.98
C VAL A 103 -1.69 -11.01 -0.55
N SER A 104 -0.73 -11.15 0.40
CA SER A 104 -0.95 -10.77 1.79
C SER A 104 -0.89 -9.26 2.01
N GLY A 105 -0.03 -8.58 1.25
CA GLY A 105 0.30 -7.17 1.46
C GLY A 105 1.28 -6.96 2.61
N HIS A 106 1.94 -8.01 3.11
CA HIS A 106 2.94 -7.93 4.17
C HIS A 106 4.33 -7.84 3.53
N VAL A 107 4.94 -6.67 3.63
CA VAL A 107 6.19 -6.33 2.96
C VAL A 107 7.38 -6.82 3.81
N ASP A 108 8.31 -7.53 3.17
CA ASP A 108 9.50 -8.10 3.83
C ASP A 108 10.75 -7.22 3.67
N GLY A 109 10.78 -6.32 2.69
CA GLY A 109 11.92 -5.43 2.45
C GLY A 109 11.78 -4.58 1.19
N ILE A 110 12.81 -3.75 0.95
CA ILE A 110 12.89 -2.82 -0.18
C ILE A 110 13.85 -3.38 -1.22
N GLY A 111 13.41 -3.46 -2.47
CA GLY A 111 14.25 -3.73 -3.63
C GLY A 111 14.64 -2.43 -4.35
N HIS A 112 15.57 -2.56 -5.30
CA HIS A 112 16.00 -1.44 -6.15
C HIS A 112 15.67 -1.73 -7.61
N VAL A 113 14.99 -0.79 -8.27
CA VAL A 113 14.79 -0.83 -9.72
C VAL A 113 16.14 -0.59 -10.41
N THR A 114 16.64 -1.61 -11.11
CA THR A 114 17.91 -1.53 -11.85
C THR A 114 17.70 -1.23 -13.33
N ARG A 115 16.49 -1.45 -13.84
CA ARG A 115 16.08 -1.12 -15.20
C ARG A 115 14.58 -0.86 -15.26
N PHE A 116 14.18 0.16 -15.97
CA PHE A 116 12.79 0.44 -16.32
C PHE A 116 12.78 1.18 -17.65
N GLU A 117 12.66 0.44 -18.74
CA GLU A 117 12.77 0.94 -20.11
C GLU A 117 11.69 0.39 -21.00
N GLN A 118 11.23 1.21 -21.94
CA GLN A 118 10.26 0.77 -22.92
C GLN A 118 10.94 -0.10 -23.99
N VAL A 119 10.35 -1.25 -24.28
CA VAL A 119 10.79 -2.19 -25.32
C VAL A 119 9.61 -2.49 -26.23
N GLY A 120 9.50 -1.81 -27.35
CA GLY A 120 8.33 -1.89 -28.21
C GLY A 120 7.07 -1.40 -27.49
N GLU A 121 6.06 -2.26 -27.40
CA GLU A 121 4.79 -1.99 -26.69
C GLU A 121 4.84 -2.40 -25.20
N SER A 122 5.94 -3.00 -24.75
CA SER A 122 6.14 -3.50 -23.39
C SER A 122 7.19 -2.69 -22.64
N TRP A 123 7.39 -3.02 -21.38
CA TRP A 123 8.40 -2.44 -20.52
C TRP A 123 9.29 -3.53 -19.92
N ASP A 124 10.62 -3.33 -19.95
CA ASP A 124 11.59 -4.16 -19.21
C ASP A 124 11.77 -3.55 -17.83
N LEU A 125 11.13 -4.17 -16.82
CA LEU A 125 11.31 -3.82 -15.40
C LEU A 125 12.20 -4.86 -14.75
N ARG A 126 13.34 -4.42 -14.20
CA ARG A 126 14.23 -5.26 -13.39
C ARG A 126 14.37 -4.69 -12.00
N VAL A 127 14.20 -5.55 -11.02
CA VAL A 127 14.31 -5.20 -9.60
C VAL A 127 15.35 -6.11 -8.95
N MET A 128 16.31 -5.50 -8.26
CA MET A 128 17.26 -6.23 -7.42
C MET A 128 16.67 -6.33 -6.00
N ALA A 129 16.37 -7.55 -5.58
CA ALA A 129 15.94 -7.82 -4.22
C ALA A 129 17.15 -7.91 -3.26
N PRO A 130 16.96 -7.64 -1.95
CA PRO A 130 17.99 -7.89 -0.95
C PRO A 130 18.43 -9.36 -0.97
N PRO A 131 19.73 -9.66 -0.82
CA PRO A 131 20.22 -11.05 -0.86
C PRO A 131 19.53 -11.99 0.14
N ALA A 132 19.14 -11.47 1.32
CA ALA A 132 18.42 -12.22 2.35
C ALA A 132 17.05 -12.73 1.87
N LEU A 133 16.43 -12.08 0.92
CA LEU A 133 15.13 -12.45 0.36
C LEU A 133 15.23 -13.38 -0.86
N GLY A 134 16.44 -13.56 -1.41
CA GLY A 134 16.66 -14.35 -2.63
C GLY A 134 16.13 -15.80 -2.55
N LYS A 135 16.21 -16.42 -1.37
CA LYS A 135 15.70 -17.78 -1.14
C LYS A 135 14.17 -17.93 -1.23
N TYR A 136 13.44 -16.83 -1.19
CA TYR A 136 11.97 -16.80 -1.30
C TYR A 136 11.48 -16.42 -2.71
N LEU A 137 12.40 -16.08 -3.61
CA LEU A 137 12.09 -15.74 -4.99
C LEU A 137 12.20 -16.99 -5.85
N ALA A 138 11.11 -17.32 -6.53
CA ALA A 138 11.08 -18.40 -7.51
C ALA A 138 11.36 -17.86 -8.93
N TYR A 139 11.91 -18.73 -9.80
CA TYR A 139 12.02 -18.49 -11.23
C TYR A 139 10.67 -18.64 -11.92
#